data_84066a5bd1e5e7e1dc26a4b51509d671
#
_entry.id   84066a5bd1e5e7e1dc26a4b51509d671
#
_cell.length_a   1.000
_cell.length_b   1.000
_cell.length_c   1.000
_cell.angle_alpha   90.00
_cell.angle_beta   90.00
_cell.angle_gamma   90.00
#
_symmetry.space_group_name_H-M   'P 1'
#
loop_
_entity.id
_entity.type
_entity.pdbx_description
1 polymer ?
#
loop_
_entity_poly.entity_id
_entity_poly.type
_entity_poly.pdbx_seq_one_letter_code
_entity_poly.pdbx_strand_id
1 'polypeptide(L)'
;ALMYDMSISIGYIPKGRVIGLSKIPRIAEMCCKRLQLQEKIGEDIAEVISLATGSDDVIVHITSSHSCMSARGIKSTDSQTTTLTTKGVFNEDHMIHRFMLMK
;
A
#
# COMPACT_ATOMS: atom_id res chain seq x y z
N ALA A 1 -22.58 10.15 1.90
CA ALA A 1 -21.48 9.54 2.65
C ALA A 1 -20.40 9.04 1.72
N LEU A 2 -19.15 9.20 2.13
CA LEU A 2 -18.00 8.71 1.38
C LEU A 2 -17.71 7.26 1.76
N MET A 3 -17.78 6.38 0.78
CA MET A 3 -17.38 4.99 0.95
C MET A 3 -15.94 4.84 0.49
N TYR A 4 -15.11 4.21 1.31
CA TYR A 4 -13.69 4.10 1.07
C TYR A 4 -13.24 2.65 1.18
N ASP A 5 -12.66 2.13 0.13
CA ASP A 5 -12.16 0.76 0.08
C ASP A 5 -10.70 0.79 -0.38
N MET A 6 -9.82 0.13 0.37
CA MET A 6 -8.39 0.17 0.11
C MET A 6 -7.81 -1.24 0.07
N SER A 7 -7.01 -1.49 -0.95
CA SER A 7 -6.29 -2.74 -1.14
C SER A 7 -4.80 -2.44 -1.11
N ILE A 8 -4.06 -3.12 -0.25
CA ILE A 8 -2.62 -2.89 -0.07
C ILE A 8 -1.87 -4.19 -0.37
N SER A 9 -0.91 -4.10 -1.28
CA SER A 9 -0.01 -5.21 -1.61
C SER A 9 1.42 -4.80 -1.26
N ILE A 10 2.13 -5.65 -0.53
CA ILE A 10 3.47 -5.36 -0.03
C ILE A 10 4.43 -6.45 -0.50
N GLY A 11 5.57 -6.04 -1.05
CA GLY A 11 6.65 -6.95 -1.39
C GLY A 11 7.96 -6.47 -0.77
N TYR A 12 8.81 -7.40 -0.39
CA TYR A 12 10.15 -7.07 0.08
C TYR A 12 11.08 -8.25 -0.14
N ILE A 13 12.37 -7.96 -0.24
CA ILE A 13 13.40 -9.01 -0.36
C ILE A 13 14.01 -9.20 1.02
N PRO A 14 13.84 -10.39 1.66
CA PRO A 14 14.35 -10.60 3.02
C PRO A 14 15.86 -10.51 3.09
N LYS A 15 16.34 -9.92 4.20
CA LYS A 15 17.77 -9.86 4.53
C LYS A 15 17.97 -10.32 5.95
N GLY A 16 17.92 -11.63 6.18
CA GLY A 16 18.21 -12.23 7.47
C GLY A 16 17.06 -12.23 8.48
N ARG A 17 16.08 -11.36 8.32
CA ARG A 17 14.88 -11.33 9.16
C ARG A 17 13.64 -11.30 8.30
N VAL A 18 12.60 -11.99 8.75
CA VAL A 18 11.31 -11.99 8.07
C VAL A 18 10.24 -11.58 9.07
N ILE A 19 9.20 -10.94 8.57
CA ILE A 19 8.04 -10.56 9.37
C ILE A 19 7.03 -11.69 9.31
N GLY A 20 6.43 -12.04 10.46
CA GLY A 20 5.33 -12.98 10.46
C GLY A 20 4.17 -12.43 9.65
N LEU A 21 3.48 -13.31 8.92
CA LEU A 21 2.37 -12.90 8.04
C LEU A 21 1.28 -12.13 8.78
N SER A 22 1.05 -12.42 10.06
CA SER A 22 0.04 -11.73 10.85
C SER A 22 0.42 -10.30 11.21
N LYS A 23 1.70 -9.94 11.09
CA LYS A 23 2.16 -8.59 11.45
C LYS A 23 2.02 -7.59 10.32
N ILE A 24 2.02 -8.05 9.07
CA ILE A 24 1.89 -7.17 7.92
C ILE A 24 0.54 -6.43 7.92
N PRO A 25 -0.60 -7.10 8.11
CA PRO A 25 -1.88 -6.39 8.22
C PRO A 25 -1.91 -5.38 9.36
N ARG A 26 -1.27 -5.69 10.49
CA ARG A 26 -1.20 -4.76 11.63
C ARG A 26 -0.43 -3.50 11.30
N ILE A 27 0.68 -3.64 10.59
CA ILE A 27 1.49 -2.49 10.17
C ILE A 27 0.67 -1.61 9.22
N ALA A 28 0.00 -2.21 8.25
CA ALA A 28 -0.83 -1.48 7.31
C ALA A 28 -1.97 -0.75 8.06
N GLU A 29 -2.61 -1.43 9.00
CA GLU A 29 -3.68 -0.85 9.78
C GLU A 29 -3.21 0.34 10.61
N MET A 30 -2.05 0.23 11.26
CA MET A 30 -1.46 1.33 12.02
C MET A 30 -1.21 2.55 11.14
N CYS A 31 -0.67 2.34 9.96
CA CYS A 31 -0.36 3.43 9.05
C CYS A 31 -1.62 4.09 8.50
N CYS A 32 -2.72 3.36 8.39
CA CYS A 32 -3.98 3.87 7.86
C CYS A 32 -4.86 4.57 8.89
N LYS A 33 -4.54 4.49 10.18
CA LYS A 33 -5.35 5.10 11.23
C LYS A 33 -5.36 6.62 11.21
N ARG A 34 -4.38 7.23 10.58
CA ARG A 34 -4.28 8.68 10.48
C ARG A 34 -4.89 9.15 9.18
N LEU A 35 -5.57 10.29 9.24
CA LEU A 35 -6.02 10.95 8.01
C LEU A 35 -4.79 11.52 7.33
N GLN A 36 -4.37 10.89 6.26
CA GLN A 36 -3.19 11.32 5.52
C GLN A 36 -3.33 10.91 4.05
N LEU A 37 -2.49 11.49 3.21
CA LEU A 37 -2.48 11.17 1.80
C LEU A 37 -2.04 9.72 1.58
N GLN A 38 -2.57 9.11 0.53
CA GLN A 38 -2.27 7.72 0.21
C GLN A 38 -0.77 7.49 -0.02
N GLU A 39 -0.09 8.45 -0.64
CA GLU A 39 1.37 8.38 -0.84
C GLU A 39 2.09 8.29 0.50
N LYS A 40 1.63 9.06 1.48
CA LYS A 40 2.23 9.06 2.82
C LYS A 40 2.02 7.73 3.52
N ILE A 41 0.86 7.12 3.35
CA ILE A 41 0.59 5.79 3.89
C ILE A 41 1.57 4.77 3.29
N GLY A 42 1.78 4.81 1.97
CA GLY A 42 2.71 3.93 1.29
C GLY A 42 4.14 4.09 1.79
N GLU A 43 4.59 5.34 1.97
CA GLU A 43 5.92 5.64 2.49
C GLU A 43 6.10 5.13 3.91
N ASP A 44 5.10 5.34 4.77
CA ASP A 44 5.15 4.89 6.16
C ASP A 44 5.21 3.36 6.25
N ILE A 45 4.41 2.67 5.45
CA ILE A 45 4.43 1.21 5.40
C ILE A 45 5.80 0.71 4.94
N ALA A 46 6.33 1.30 3.86
CA ALA A 46 7.64 0.90 3.34
C ALA A 46 8.74 1.10 4.37
N GLU A 47 8.71 2.21 5.10
CA GLU A 47 9.69 2.49 6.13
C GLU A 47 9.62 1.49 7.28
N VAL A 48 8.42 1.20 7.77
CA VAL A 48 8.24 0.25 8.87
C VAL A 48 8.68 -1.16 8.45
N ILE A 49 8.31 -1.59 7.24
CA ILE A 49 8.75 -2.89 6.71
C ILE A 49 10.26 -2.94 6.60
N SER A 50 10.88 -1.88 6.10
CA SER A 50 12.34 -1.79 5.98
C SER A 50 13.01 -1.90 7.34
N LEU A 51 12.52 -1.19 8.34
CA LEU A 51 13.07 -1.24 9.69
C LEU A 51 12.88 -2.60 10.35
N ALA A 52 11.71 -3.20 10.17
CA ALA A 52 11.39 -4.47 10.80
C ALA A 52 12.15 -5.65 10.19
N THR A 53 12.39 -5.63 8.88
CA THR A 53 13.06 -6.73 8.17
C THR A 53 14.55 -6.50 7.94
N GLY A 54 15.01 -5.25 8.06
CA GLY A 54 16.35 -4.87 7.65
C GLY A 54 16.55 -4.82 6.14
N SER A 55 15.49 -4.97 5.38
CA SER A 55 15.56 -4.94 3.92
C SER A 55 15.47 -3.50 3.40
N ASP A 56 16.34 -3.18 2.44
CA ASP A 56 16.29 -1.91 1.73
C ASP A 56 15.42 -2.00 0.48
N ASP A 57 14.94 -3.19 0.15
CA ASP A 57 14.22 -3.47 -1.09
C ASP A 57 12.76 -3.75 -0.76
N VAL A 58 11.93 -2.73 -0.88
CA VAL A 58 10.52 -2.79 -0.49
C VAL A 58 9.67 -2.16 -1.59
N ILE A 59 8.50 -2.72 -1.83
CA ILE A 59 7.50 -2.14 -2.71
C ILE A 59 6.14 -2.21 -2.03
N VAL A 60 5.40 -1.10 -2.10
CA VAL A 60 4.05 -1.01 -1.56
C VAL A 60 3.12 -0.49 -2.65
N HIS A 61 2.11 -1.25 -2.97
CA HIS A 61 1.11 -0.88 -3.97
C HIS A 61 -0.23 -0.73 -3.29
N ILE A 62 -0.83 0.44 -3.41
CA ILE A 62 -2.10 0.76 -2.78
C ILE A 62 -3.10 1.16 -3.85
N THR A 63 -4.24 0.50 -3.85
CA THR A 63 -5.36 0.87 -4.69
C THR A 63 -6.53 1.20 -3.79
N SER A 64 -7.13 2.35 -3.97
CA SER A 64 -8.31 2.74 -3.21
C SER A 64 -9.41 3.17 -4.16
N SER A 65 -10.64 2.88 -3.78
CA SER A 65 -11.80 3.35 -4.50
C SER A 65 -12.68 4.16 -3.56
N HIS A 66 -13.21 5.24 -4.09
CA HIS A 66 -14.09 6.14 -3.38
C HIS A 66 -15.46 6.11 -4.06
N SER A 67 -16.49 5.91 -3.28
CA SER A 67 -17.85 5.94 -3.73
C SER A 67 -18.59 6.98 -2.92
N CYS A 68 -19.18 7.98 -3.58
CA CYS A 68 -19.92 9.03 -2.92
C CYS A 68 -21.39 8.96 -3.34
N MET A 69 -22.27 8.77 -2.37
CA MET A 69 -23.71 8.79 -2.59
C MET A 69 -24.24 10.18 -2.32
N SER A 70 -24.90 10.78 -3.30
CA SER A 70 -25.52 12.07 -3.08
C SER A 70 -26.78 11.91 -2.23
N ALA A 71 -27.19 13.00 -1.57
CA ALA A 71 -28.41 12.99 -0.77
C ALA A 71 -29.67 12.71 -1.61
N ARG A 72 -29.58 12.82 -2.92
CA ARG A 72 -30.70 12.54 -3.84
C ARG A 72 -30.68 11.12 -4.33
N GLY A 73 -29.82 10.27 -3.82
CA GLY A 73 -29.70 8.89 -4.26
C GLY A 73 -28.97 8.70 -5.58
N ILE A 74 -28.44 9.76 -6.14
CA ILE A 74 -27.65 9.66 -7.36
C ILE A 74 -26.24 9.22 -6.98
N LYS A 75 -25.85 8.06 -7.53
CA LYS A 75 -24.51 7.55 -7.28
C LYS A 75 -23.51 8.37 -8.09
N SER A 76 -22.52 8.95 -7.42
CA SER A 76 -21.43 9.62 -8.12
C SER A 76 -20.52 8.60 -8.77
N THR A 77 -19.75 9.03 -9.77
CA THR A 77 -18.77 8.18 -10.41
C THR A 77 -17.76 7.68 -9.38
N ASP A 78 -17.50 6.37 -9.40
CA ASP A 78 -16.44 5.82 -8.57
C ASP A 78 -15.10 6.36 -9.06
N SER A 79 -14.30 6.85 -8.14
CA SER A 79 -12.93 7.22 -8.44
C SER A 79 -11.98 6.22 -7.83
N GLN A 80 -10.93 5.89 -8.56
CA GLN A 80 -9.92 4.94 -8.11
C GLN A 80 -8.56 5.63 -8.12
N THR A 81 -7.82 5.46 -7.03
CA THR A 81 -6.48 6.02 -6.90
C THR A 81 -5.50 4.87 -6.68
N THR A 82 -4.42 4.89 -7.44
CA THR A 82 -3.35 3.89 -7.33
C THR A 82 -2.07 4.59 -6.96
N THR A 83 -1.38 4.08 -5.95
CA THR A 83 -0.12 4.62 -5.46
C THR A 83 0.91 3.50 -5.39
N LEU A 84 2.12 3.79 -5.83
CA LEU A 84 3.23 2.86 -5.80
C LEU A 84 4.40 3.51 -5.07
N THR A 85 4.86 2.86 -4.00
CA THR A 85 6.05 3.29 -3.26
C THR A 85 7.12 2.23 -3.42
N THR A 86 8.31 2.63 -3.84
CA THR A 86 9.40 1.71 -4.11
C THR A 86 10.67 2.14 -3.38
N LYS A 87 11.46 1.14 -2.95
CA LYS A 87 12.79 1.35 -2.35
C LYS A 87 13.75 0.29 -2.90
N GLY A 88 15.01 0.69 -3.08
CA GLY A 88 16.07 -0.23 -3.49
C GLY A 88 15.86 -0.76 -4.89
N VAL A 89 15.98 -2.07 -5.07
CA VAL A 89 15.86 -2.70 -6.40
C VAL A 89 14.48 -2.53 -7.02
N PHE A 90 13.45 -2.23 -6.21
CA PHE A 90 12.11 -2.01 -6.73
C PHE A 90 11.95 -0.66 -7.43
N ASN A 91 12.99 0.17 -7.45
CA ASN A 91 12.99 1.37 -8.28
C ASN A 91 13.21 1.01 -9.76
N GLU A 92 13.62 -0.22 -10.06
CA GLU A 92 13.82 -0.68 -11.42
C GLU A 92 12.53 -1.25 -12.01
N ASP A 93 12.22 -0.88 -13.26
CA ASP A 93 10.97 -1.24 -13.92
C ASP A 93 10.73 -2.73 -13.98
N HIS A 94 11.77 -3.54 -14.25
CA HIS A 94 11.59 -4.98 -14.34
C HIS A 94 11.20 -5.62 -13.01
N MET A 95 11.65 -5.05 -11.89
CA MET A 95 11.28 -5.55 -10.56
C MET A 95 9.85 -5.17 -10.22
N ILE A 96 9.43 -3.97 -10.59
CA ILE A 96 8.04 -3.55 -10.44
C ILE A 96 7.13 -4.49 -11.24
N HIS A 97 7.51 -4.78 -12.47
CA HIS A 97 6.74 -5.68 -13.33
C HIS A 97 6.59 -7.06 -12.72
N ARG A 98 7.68 -7.63 -12.20
CA ARG A 98 7.65 -8.95 -11.56
C ARG A 98 6.70 -8.95 -10.35
N PHE A 99 6.76 -7.91 -9.54
CA PHE A 99 5.87 -7.78 -8.39
C PHE A 99 4.40 -7.73 -8.82
N MET A 100 4.11 -6.94 -9.84
CA MET A 100 2.74 -6.79 -10.32
C MET A 100 2.17 -8.10 -10.88
N LEU A 101 3.01 -8.96 -11.44
CA LEU A 101 2.60 -10.27 -11.93
C LEU A 101 2.30 -11.25 -10.79
N MET A 102 2.89 -11.04 -9.60
CA MET A 102 2.75 -11.93 -8.46
C MET A 102 1.57 -11.59 -7.56
N LYS A 103 0.99 -10.42 -7.74
CA LYS A 103 -0.13 -9.97 -6.91
C LYS A 103 -1.36 -10.83 -7.12
#